data_0b269dd2879a344c99f003be01b5c5f6
#
_entry.id   0b269dd2879a344c99f003be01b5c5f6
#
_cell.length_a   1.000
_cell.length_b   1.000
_cell.length_c   1.000
_cell.angle_alpha   90.00
_cell.angle_beta   90.00
_cell.angle_gamma   90.00
#
_symmetry.space_group_name_H-M   'P 1'
#
loop_
_entity.id
_entity.type
_entity.pdbx_description
1 polymer ?
#
loop_
_entity_poly.entity_id
_entity_poly.type
_entity_poly.pdbx_seq_one_letter_code
_entity_poly.pdbx_strand_id
1 'polypeptide(L)'
;MKHFEAFLKMTAPAAAACLLASTQLAHAAVITVAPGQSIQTAVNAAVAGDTVRVLPGTYTQKVLVSGKSGTAGAPILIKADPGVVLRGGSGVTPSGRQGLITIRNSNYVRVEGFEVTAFTTGSASASPVGILVEGNGSNLQIVNNKIHGIKHTSTCTEDDGEACWVGAHGLAVFGTNATGITDLLVQGNEVYQNVLQSSEALVLNGNIDRFEVLDNYVHDNNNIGLDFIGFEGECDCGDKDRARNGIVKNNRAVNNSSKTNPWYMGVGSAAGFYVDGGRYIVFDGNTSTGNDLGFEFASEHAGKATEDIVMSNNFVYKNREVGLTVGGYDASVGAARRIHVHNNSFYKNKGWGTEIVFQHKVIDSRFSNNVFFGTGPATGNYGNYGSGHSGNVWGTNLWWGTNASGGSLPGVRVLADPRFIAPDSGNLNLQATSPAIDVGATSVALTTWTSPLWSRSYAGGAIAVNGVTDINGQARIEGTIDLGADEYGSAPAAKK
;
A
#
# COMPACT_ATOMS: atom_id res chain seq x y z
N MET A 1 -65.34 -38.04 -66.97
CA MET A 1 -64.95 -39.14 -66.08
C MET A 1 -63.92 -38.60 -65.08
N LYS A 2 -64.26 -38.75 -63.81
CA LYS A 2 -63.44 -38.60 -62.61
C LYS A 2 -63.06 -37.19 -62.14
N HIS A 3 -63.77 -36.82 -61.10
CA HIS A 3 -63.56 -35.79 -60.09
C HIS A 3 -62.20 -35.81 -59.44
N PHE A 4 -61.73 -34.62 -59.07
CA PHE A 4 -60.77 -34.47 -57.93
C PHE A 4 -61.16 -33.20 -57.18
N GLU A 5 -61.71 -33.38 -55.99
CA GLU A 5 -61.98 -32.31 -55.01
C GLU A 5 -60.64 -31.97 -54.31
N ALA A 6 -60.34 -30.68 -54.21
CA ALA A 6 -59.24 -30.17 -53.43
C ALA A 6 -59.76 -29.57 -52.12
N PHE A 7 -59.43 -30.18 -50.99
CA PHE A 7 -59.73 -29.71 -49.64
C PHE A 7 -58.85 -28.53 -49.29
N LEU A 8 -59.43 -27.36 -49.06
CA LEU A 8 -58.79 -26.20 -48.50
C LEU A 8 -58.63 -26.39 -47.01
N LYS A 9 -57.41 -26.56 -46.48
CA LYS A 9 -57.14 -26.49 -45.03
C LYS A 9 -56.75 -25.05 -44.71
N MET A 10 -57.64 -24.38 -43.96
CA MET A 10 -57.35 -23.11 -43.29
C MET A 10 -56.44 -23.38 -42.09
N THR A 11 -55.22 -22.86 -42.13
CA THR A 11 -54.32 -22.77 -40.95
C THR A 11 -54.52 -21.42 -40.29
N ALA A 12 -54.94 -21.42 -39.01
CA ALA A 12 -55.03 -20.23 -38.19
C ALA A 12 -53.62 -19.70 -37.87
N PRO A 13 -53.41 -18.38 -37.80
CA PRO A 13 -52.11 -17.85 -37.41
C PRO A 13 -51.95 -17.99 -35.88
N ALA A 14 -50.85 -18.62 -35.46
CA ALA A 14 -50.42 -18.62 -34.06
C ALA A 14 -49.96 -17.22 -33.69
N ALA A 15 -50.69 -16.58 -32.79
CA ALA A 15 -50.29 -15.34 -32.17
C ALA A 15 -49.06 -15.61 -31.25
N ALA A 16 -47.87 -15.20 -31.66
CA ALA A 16 -46.69 -15.18 -30.81
C ALA A 16 -46.86 -14.03 -29.81
N ALA A 17 -47.20 -14.37 -28.56
CA ALA A 17 -47.16 -13.42 -27.44
C ALA A 17 -45.69 -13.11 -27.12
N CYS A 18 -45.22 -11.96 -27.60
CA CYS A 18 -43.93 -11.38 -27.14
C CYS A 18 -44.11 -10.96 -25.68
N LEU A 19 -43.63 -11.76 -24.73
CA LEU A 19 -43.44 -11.32 -23.36
C LEU A 19 -42.30 -10.28 -23.36
N LEU A 20 -42.65 -8.99 -23.41
CA LEU A 20 -41.78 -7.91 -23.04
C LEU A 20 -41.50 -8.04 -21.55
N ALA A 21 -40.43 -8.72 -21.19
CA ALA A 21 -39.86 -8.60 -19.85
C ALA A 21 -39.43 -7.13 -19.71
N SER A 22 -40.26 -6.34 -19.04
CA SER A 22 -39.85 -5.01 -18.57
C SER A 22 -38.72 -5.22 -17.57
N THR A 23 -37.48 -5.05 -18.03
CA THR A 23 -36.37 -4.82 -17.11
C THR A 23 -36.67 -3.50 -16.41
N GLN A 24 -37.28 -3.55 -15.25
CA GLN A 24 -37.26 -2.43 -14.34
C GLN A 24 -35.79 -2.14 -14.09
N LEU A 25 -35.28 -1.04 -14.62
CA LEU A 25 -34.02 -0.46 -14.19
C LEU A 25 -34.20 -0.23 -12.69
N ALA A 26 -33.54 -1.06 -11.88
CA ALA A 26 -33.53 -0.87 -10.43
C ALA A 26 -32.98 0.54 -10.20
N HIS A 27 -33.83 1.44 -9.73
CA HIS A 27 -33.43 2.80 -9.41
C HIS A 27 -32.52 2.72 -8.19
N ALA A 28 -31.29 3.24 -8.30
CA ALA A 28 -30.36 3.29 -7.19
C ALA A 28 -31.02 3.96 -5.97
N ALA A 29 -31.20 3.22 -4.90
CA ALA A 29 -31.83 3.72 -3.69
C ALA A 29 -30.79 4.33 -2.73
N VAL A 30 -31.24 5.33 -1.95
CA VAL A 30 -30.48 5.82 -0.80
C VAL A 30 -31.14 5.31 0.48
N ILE A 31 -30.47 4.36 1.15
CA ILE A 31 -30.92 3.81 2.42
C ILE A 31 -30.26 4.62 3.52
N THR A 32 -31.01 5.51 4.16
CA THR A 32 -30.47 6.40 5.19
C THR A 32 -30.50 5.74 6.56
N VAL A 33 -29.39 5.85 7.30
CA VAL A 33 -29.24 5.33 8.67
C VAL A 33 -29.00 6.50 9.62
N ALA A 34 -29.93 6.74 10.56
CA ALA A 34 -29.81 7.75 11.60
C ALA A 34 -29.19 7.15 12.89
N PRO A 35 -28.66 7.99 13.81
CA PRO A 35 -28.19 7.53 15.11
C PRO A 35 -29.23 6.67 15.86
N GLY A 36 -28.76 5.57 16.43
CA GLY A 36 -29.64 4.58 17.08
C GLY A 36 -30.16 3.48 16.14
N GLN A 37 -30.04 3.64 14.82
CA GLN A 37 -30.40 2.62 13.85
C GLN A 37 -29.21 1.69 13.53
N SER A 38 -29.52 0.54 12.92
CA SER A 38 -28.52 -0.46 12.56
C SER A 38 -28.00 -0.23 11.13
N ILE A 39 -26.69 0.08 11.02
CA ILE A 39 -25.99 0.11 9.72
C ILE A 39 -26.05 -1.28 9.07
N GLN A 40 -25.92 -2.35 9.87
CA GLN A 40 -25.96 -3.72 9.38
C GLN A 40 -27.29 -4.03 8.65
N THR A 41 -28.42 -3.56 9.20
CA THR A 41 -29.74 -3.77 8.56
C THR A 41 -29.80 -3.09 7.18
N ALA A 42 -29.28 -1.88 7.05
CA ALA A 42 -29.22 -1.16 5.78
C ALA A 42 -28.26 -1.84 4.78
N VAL A 43 -27.09 -2.30 5.24
CA VAL A 43 -26.16 -3.08 4.43
C VAL A 43 -26.76 -4.38 3.93
N ASN A 44 -27.53 -5.08 4.78
CA ASN A 44 -28.21 -6.32 4.38
C ASN A 44 -29.26 -6.08 3.27
N ALA A 45 -29.95 -4.95 3.32
CA ALA A 45 -30.97 -4.58 2.34
C ALA A 45 -30.38 -4.10 1.01
N ALA A 46 -29.17 -3.51 1.02
CA ALA A 46 -28.57 -2.90 -0.15
C ALA A 46 -28.31 -3.90 -1.29
N VAL A 47 -28.63 -3.48 -2.51
CA VAL A 47 -28.38 -4.19 -3.78
C VAL A 47 -27.51 -3.34 -4.71
N ALA A 48 -27.15 -3.86 -5.88
CA ALA A 48 -26.32 -3.14 -6.86
C ALA A 48 -26.88 -1.75 -7.19
N GLY A 49 -26.04 -0.74 -7.07
CA GLY A 49 -26.35 0.67 -7.29
C GLY A 49 -26.80 1.44 -6.04
N ASP A 50 -27.17 0.76 -4.96
CA ASP A 50 -27.65 1.42 -3.75
C ASP A 50 -26.54 2.14 -2.98
N THR A 51 -26.95 3.18 -2.27
CA THR A 51 -26.13 3.90 -1.30
C THR A 51 -26.70 3.72 0.11
N VAL A 52 -25.94 3.10 1.00
CA VAL A 52 -26.19 3.14 2.45
C VAL A 52 -25.56 4.43 2.96
N ARG A 53 -26.37 5.44 3.24
CA ARG A 53 -25.93 6.74 3.76
C ARG A 53 -26.08 6.77 5.28
N VAL A 54 -24.96 6.89 6.00
CA VAL A 54 -24.95 6.97 7.46
C VAL A 54 -24.85 8.44 7.87
N LEU A 55 -25.82 8.91 8.66
CA LEU A 55 -25.89 10.29 9.13
C LEU A 55 -24.97 10.54 10.33
N PRO A 56 -24.56 11.81 10.61
CA PRO A 56 -23.68 12.17 11.71
C PRO A 56 -24.14 11.62 13.04
N GLY A 57 -23.21 11.06 13.81
CA GLY A 57 -23.46 10.49 15.13
C GLY A 57 -22.51 9.36 15.47
N THR A 58 -22.63 8.83 16.68
CA THR A 58 -21.81 7.72 17.18
C THR A 58 -22.56 6.40 17.11
N TYR A 59 -21.93 5.40 16.48
CA TYR A 59 -22.46 4.06 16.27
C TYR A 59 -21.56 3.03 16.95
N THR A 60 -22.05 2.37 17.99
CA THR A 60 -21.33 1.28 18.68
C THR A 60 -21.82 -0.05 18.15
N GLN A 61 -21.29 -0.46 16.99
CA GLN A 61 -21.69 -1.68 16.31
C GLN A 61 -20.58 -2.18 15.36
N LYS A 62 -20.65 -3.44 14.99
CA LYS A 62 -19.84 -4.03 13.89
C LYS A 62 -20.68 -4.07 12.62
N VAL A 63 -20.04 -3.93 11.47
CA VAL A 63 -20.68 -3.95 10.15
C VAL A 63 -20.00 -5.03 9.30
N LEU A 64 -20.76 -6.01 8.85
CA LEU A 64 -20.31 -7.07 7.95
C LEU A 64 -20.96 -6.90 6.57
N VAL A 65 -20.13 -6.67 5.57
CA VAL A 65 -20.49 -6.65 4.15
C VAL A 65 -20.05 -7.98 3.56
N SER A 66 -20.94 -8.96 3.48
CA SER A 66 -20.59 -10.31 3.02
C SER A 66 -21.42 -10.75 1.82
N GLY A 67 -20.75 -11.26 0.79
CA GLY A 67 -21.40 -11.76 -0.42
C GLY A 67 -22.14 -10.70 -1.22
N LYS A 68 -21.84 -9.42 -1.01
CA LYS A 68 -22.45 -8.30 -1.74
C LYS A 68 -21.78 -8.09 -3.08
N SER A 69 -22.57 -7.88 -4.12
CA SER A 69 -22.05 -7.62 -5.46
C SER A 69 -22.80 -6.47 -6.12
N GLY A 70 -22.09 -5.35 -6.28
CA GLY A 70 -22.44 -4.33 -7.24
C GLY A 70 -22.00 -4.73 -8.65
N THR A 71 -21.95 -3.76 -9.55
CA THR A 71 -21.39 -3.87 -10.91
C THR A 71 -20.55 -2.63 -11.23
N ALA A 72 -19.80 -2.65 -12.33
CA ALA A 72 -19.00 -1.49 -12.75
C ALA A 72 -19.81 -0.20 -12.92
N GLY A 73 -21.03 -0.31 -13.43
CA GLY A 73 -21.94 0.84 -13.60
C GLY A 73 -22.85 1.10 -12.40
N ALA A 74 -22.88 0.21 -11.41
CA ALA A 74 -23.77 0.27 -10.26
C ALA A 74 -23.11 -0.35 -9.00
N PRO A 75 -22.03 0.25 -8.47
CA PRO A 75 -21.39 -0.22 -7.24
C PRO A 75 -22.33 -0.02 -6.04
N ILE A 76 -22.09 -0.78 -4.97
CA ILE A 76 -22.75 -0.55 -3.68
C ILE A 76 -21.89 0.42 -2.88
N LEU A 77 -22.47 1.54 -2.45
CA LEU A 77 -21.79 2.56 -1.66
C LEU A 77 -22.22 2.47 -0.20
N ILE A 78 -21.25 2.38 0.71
CA ILE A 78 -21.47 2.50 2.16
C ILE A 78 -20.74 3.75 2.59
N LYS A 79 -21.51 4.83 2.74
CA LYS A 79 -21.00 6.19 2.87
C LYS A 79 -21.39 6.81 4.20
N ALA A 80 -20.41 7.31 4.92
CA ALA A 80 -20.59 8.12 6.11
C ALA A 80 -20.58 9.61 5.76
N ASP A 81 -21.54 10.36 6.29
CA ASP A 81 -21.50 11.82 6.28
C ASP A 81 -20.46 12.32 7.30
N PRO A 82 -19.90 13.52 7.13
CA PRO A 82 -18.98 14.11 8.13
C PRO A 82 -19.54 14.10 9.55
N GLY A 83 -18.77 13.61 10.51
CA GLY A 83 -19.18 13.47 11.91
C GLY A 83 -19.79 12.11 12.28
N VAL A 84 -19.70 11.14 11.39
CA VAL A 84 -20.01 9.73 11.71
C VAL A 84 -18.81 9.08 12.40
N VAL A 85 -19.03 8.54 13.59
CA VAL A 85 -18.03 7.76 14.35
C VAL A 85 -18.55 6.34 14.55
N LEU A 86 -17.90 5.37 13.95
CA LEU A 86 -18.12 3.94 14.20
C LEU A 86 -17.08 3.44 15.20
N ARG A 87 -17.51 2.89 16.32
CA ARG A 87 -16.60 2.53 17.40
C ARG A 87 -16.88 1.17 18.03
N GLY A 88 -15.85 0.59 18.60
CA GLY A 88 -15.96 -0.48 19.59
C GLY A 88 -16.49 0.03 20.94
N GLY A 89 -16.68 -0.85 21.88
CA GLY A 89 -17.13 -0.53 23.22
C GLY A 89 -17.85 -1.68 23.89
N SER A 90 -18.68 -1.40 24.92
CA SER A 90 -19.41 -2.43 25.65
C SER A 90 -20.28 -3.27 24.72
N GLY A 91 -20.04 -4.59 24.69
CA GLY A 91 -20.73 -5.52 23.80
C GLY A 91 -20.26 -5.52 22.34
N VAL A 92 -19.32 -4.66 21.97
CA VAL A 92 -18.70 -4.62 20.63
C VAL A 92 -17.20 -4.79 20.78
N THR A 93 -16.77 -6.03 20.99
CA THR A 93 -15.38 -6.46 21.17
C THR A 93 -14.94 -7.39 20.04
N PRO A 94 -13.65 -7.44 19.67
CA PRO A 94 -13.17 -8.37 18.65
C PRO A 94 -13.23 -9.83 19.11
N SER A 95 -13.39 -10.74 18.15
CA SER A 95 -13.29 -12.18 18.33
C SER A 95 -12.62 -12.77 17.10
N GLY A 96 -11.46 -13.42 17.27
CA GLY A 96 -10.59 -13.79 16.16
C GLY A 96 -10.11 -12.55 15.37
N ARG A 97 -9.69 -12.74 14.13
CA ARG A 97 -9.40 -11.62 13.21
C ARG A 97 -10.72 -10.98 12.77
N GLN A 98 -11.00 -9.78 13.25
CA GLN A 98 -12.30 -9.15 13.02
C GLN A 98 -12.20 -7.62 12.89
N GLY A 99 -12.86 -7.07 11.85
CA GLY A 99 -13.03 -5.64 11.64
C GLY A 99 -14.24 -5.04 12.35
N LEU A 100 -14.15 -3.76 12.73
CA LEU A 100 -15.36 -2.97 12.98
C LEU A 100 -16.21 -2.86 11.71
N ILE A 101 -15.55 -2.66 10.56
CA ILE A 101 -16.13 -2.91 9.24
C ILE A 101 -15.38 -4.09 8.64
N THR A 102 -16.10 -5.15 8.27
CA THR A 102 -15.55 -6.29 7.55
C THR A 102 -16.20 -6.41 6.18
N ILE A 103 -15.40 -6.49 5.12
CA ILE A 103 -15.85 -6.79 3.75
C ILE A 103 -15.35 -8.18 3.41
N ARG A 104 -16.26 -9.11 3.09
CA ARG A 104 -15.91 -10.51 2.81
C ARG A 104 -16.58 -10.98 1.54
N ASN A 105 -15.81 -11.58 0.63
CA ASN A 105 -16.32 -12.24 -0.57
C ASN A 105 -17.31 -11.35 -1.36
N SER A 106 -16.91 -10.11 -1.63
CA SER A 106 -17.78 -9.07 -2.21
C SER A 106 -17.13 -8.40 -3.42
N ASN A 107 -17.95 -7.84 -4.31
CA ASN A 107 -17.46 -7.18 -5.51
C ASN A 107 -18.11 -5.82 -5.69
N TYR A 108 -17.38 -4.86 -6.26
CA TYR A 108 -17.88 -3.50 -6.52
C TYR A 108 -18.56 -2.88 -5.30
N VAL A 109 -17.86 -2.91 -4.17
CA VAL A 109 -18.27 -2.27 -2.91
C VAL A 109 -17.29 -1.16 -2.57
N ARG A 110 -17.82 0.00 -2.19
CA ARG A 110 -17.06 1.14 -1.71
C ARG A 110 -17.46 1.50 -0.28
N VAL A 111 -16.47 1.64 0.60
CA VAL A 111 -16.64 2.15 1.98
C VAL A 111 -15.90 3.47 2.09
N GLU A 112 -16.62 4.53 2.46
CA GLU A 112 -16.03 5.87 2.52
C GLU A 112 -16.52 6.74 3.67
N GLY A 113 -15.62 7.62 4.16
CA GLY A 113 -15.95 8.74 5.04
C GLY A 113 -16.12 8.41 6.52
N PHE A 114 -15.90 7.17 6.94
CA PHE A 114 -16.04 6.76 8.35
C PHE A 114 -14.86 7.23 9.20
N GLU A 115 -15.14 7.66 10.43
CA GLU A 115 -14.19 7.60 11.52
C GLU A 115 -14.39 6.28 12.26
N VAL A 116 -13.35 5.43 12.31
CA VAL A 116 -13.39 4.07 12.88
C VAL A 116 -12.42 4.02 14.05
N THR A 117 -12.91 3.72 15.27
CA THR A 117 -12.07 3.86 16.45
C THR A 117 -12.45 2.95 17.61
N ALA A 118 -11.58 2.93 18.65
CA ALA A 118 -11.83 2.30 19.95
C ALA A 118 -12.19 0.80 19.89
N PHE A 119 -11.61 0.04 18.97
CA PHE A 119 -11.78 -1.40 18.89
C PHE A 119 -10.56 -2.07 19.51
N THR A 120 -10.72 -2.59 20.72
CA THR A 120 -9.60 -2.94 21.60
C THR A 120 -9.79 -4.32 22.22
N THR A 121 -8.70 -5.07 22.37
CA THR A 121 -8.64 -6.32 23.12
C THR A 121 -7.29 -6.50 23.80
N GLY A 122 -7.25 -7.32 24.84
CA GLY A 122 -6.03 -7.88 25.42
C GLY A 122 -5.98 -9.40 25.29
N SER A 123 -6.93 -10.00 24.55
CA SER A 123 -7.03 -11.45 24.39
C SER A 123 -6.13 -11.96 23.27
N ALA A 124 -5.26 -12.92 23.56
CA ALA A 124 -4.42 -13.60 22.56
C ALA A 124 -5.19 -14.35 21.47
N SER A 125 -6.50 -14.57 21.65
CA SER A 125 -7.37 -15.21 20.64
C SER A 125 -8.08 -14.24 19.72
N ALA A 126 -7.79 -12.96 19.79
CA ALA A 126 -8.48 -11.95 18.98
C ALA A 126 -7.50 -10.90 18.42
N SER A 127 -7.69 -10.56 17.14
CA SER A 127 -6.96 -9.54 16.42
C SER A 127 -7.94 -8.45 15.94
N PRO A 128 -7.98 -7.29 16.60
CA PRO A 128 -8.87 -6.19 16.22
C PRO A 128 -8.36 -5.51 14.96
N VAL A 129 -9.29 -5.23 14.04
CA VAL A 129 -9.02 -4.49 12.81
C VAL A 129 -10.03 -3.34 12.67
N GLY A 130 -9.59 -2.17 12.28
CA GLY A 130 -10.50 -1.06 12.01
C GLY A 130 -11.39 -1.38 10.80
N ILE A 131 -10.80 -1.50 9.62
CA ILE A 131 -11.46 -1.95 8.39
C ILE A 131 -10.74 -3.18 7.86
N LEU A 132 -11.45 -4.30 7.77
CA LEU A 132 -10.96 -5.59 7.28
C LEU A 132 -11.59 -5.94 5.94
N VAL A 133 -10.76 -6.28 4.96
CA VAL A 133 -11.19 -6.94 3.71
C VAL A 133 -10.59 -8.34 3.71
N GLU A 134 -11.40 -9.38 3.53
CA GLU A 134 -10.88 -10.75 3.55
C GLU A 134 -11.61 -11.71 2.58
N GLY A 135 -10.96 -12.81 2.28
CA GLY A 135 -11.49 -13.84 1.38
C GLY A 135 -11.15 -13.56 -0.07
N ASN A 136 -12.16 -13.36 -0.89
CA ASN A 136 -12.02 -12.95 -2.29
C ASN A 136 -12.89 -11.73 -2.63
N GLY A 137 -12.64 -11.14 -3.79
CA GLY A 137 -13.45 -10.04 -4.28
C GLY A 137 -12.77 -9.26 -5.38
N SER A 138 -13.52 -8.37 -6.01
CA SER A 138 -12.96 -7.51 -7.04
C SER A 138 -13.55 -6.10 -7.00
N ASN A 139 -12.77 -5.11 -7.46
CA ASN A 139 -13.20 -3.71 -7.54
C ASN A 139 -13.73 -3.17 -6.19
N LEU A 140 -12.99 -3.46 -5.13
CA LEU A 140 -13.27 -2.98 -3.77
C LEU A 140 -12.55 -1.64 -3.55
N GLN A 141 -13.21 -0.72 -2.86
CA GLN A 141 -12.68 0.62 -2.62
C GLN A 141 -12.84 1.01 -1.15
N ILE A 142 -11.74 1.37 -0.51
CA ILE A 142 -11.69 1.87 0.86
C ILE A 142 -11.14 3.30 0.80
N VAL A 143 -11.99 4.30 1.00
CA VAL A 143 -11.66 5.66 0.58
C VAL A 143 -12.00 6.71 1.65
N ASN A 144 -11.06 7.60 1.95
CA ASN A 144 -11.25 8.76 2.82
C ASN A 144 -11.78 8.42 4.23
N ASN A 145 -11.36 7.31 4.81
CA ASN A 145 -11.70 6.94 6.18
C ASN A 145 -10.61 7.42 7.15
N LYS A 146 -10.99 7.68 8.42
CA LYS A 146 -10.08 7.90 9.53
C LYS A 146 -10.13 6.69 10.44
N ILE A 147 -8.97 6.06 10.68
CA ILE A 147 -8.89 4.79 11.40
C ILE A 147 -7.84 4.92 12.50
N HIS A 148 -8.28 4.92 13.76
CA HIS A 148 -7.38 5.15 14.88
C HIS A 148 -7.84 4.47 16.17
N GLY A 149 -6.92 4.33 17.12
CA GLY A 149 -7.24 3.74 18.41
C GLY A 149 -7.70 2.29 18.34
N ILE A 150 -7.27 1.56 17.30
CA ILE A 150 -7.40 0.12 17.22
C ILE A 150 -6.23 -0.47 17.99
N LYS A 151 -6.50 -1.27 19.03
CA LYS A 151 -5.46 -1.61 19.99
C LYS A 151 -5.50 -3.07 20.42
N HIS A 152 -4.35 -3.71 20.34
CA HIS A 152 -4.08 -4.92 21.10
C HIS A 152 -3.24 -4.55 22.33
N THR A 153 -3.80 -4.78 23.53
CA THR A 153 -3.21 -4.31 24.80
C THR A 153 -2.44 -5.40 25.56
N SER A 154 -2.12 -6.52 24.89
CA SER A 154 -1.22 -7.52 25.45
C SER A 154 0.16 -6.91 25.71
N THR A 155 0.87 -7.44 26.69
CA THR A 155 2.28 -7.16 26.96
C THR A 155 3.21 -8.25 26.46
N CYS A 156 2.70 -9.14 25.61
CA CYS A 156 3.50 -10.19 24.96
C CYS A 156 4.71 -9.62 24.24
N THR A 157 5.80 -10.34 24.28
CA THR A 157 7.06 -10.07 23.59
C THR A 157 7.34 -11.20 22.59
N GLU A 158 8.26 -10.99 21.68
CA GLU A 158 8.71 -12.01 20.72
C GLU A 158 9.22 -13.27 21.44
N ASP A 159 9.85 -13.11 22.61
CA ASP A 159 10.39 -14.21 23.42
C ASP A 159 9.31 -15.12 24.05
N ASP A 160 8.05 -14.66 24.12
CA ASP A 160 6.93 -15.45 24.67
C ASP A 160 6.43 -16.54 23.71
N GLY A 161 6.94 -16.56 22.48
CA GLY A 161 6.66 -17.58 21.47
C GLY A 161 5.28 -17.51 20.82
N GLU A 162 4.99 -18.46 19.94
CA GLU A 162 3.80 -18.46 19.05
C GLU A 162 2.45 -18.38 19.79
N ALA A 163 2.35 -18.93 20.99
CA ALA A 163 1.11 -18.87 21.78
C ALA A 163 0.71 -17.43 22.16
N CYS A 164 1.64 -16.50 22.09
CA CYS A 164 1.48 -15.09 22.38
C CYS A 164 1.58 -14.20 21.13
N TRP A 165 1.63 -14.80 19.96
CA TRP A 165 1.67 -14.05 18.70
C TRP A 165 0.35 -13.35 18.45
N VAL A 166 0.32 -12.07 18.67
CA VAL A 166 -0.90 -11.25 18.68
C VAL A 166 -0.68 -9.97 17.88
N GLY A 167 -1.74 -9.48 17.25
CA GLY A 167 -1.66 -8.28 16.46
C GLY A 167 -2.97 -7.51 16.35
N ALA A 168 -2.85 -6.27 15.89
CA ALA A 168 -3.97 -5.43 15.51
C ALA A 168 -3.62 -4.65 14.25
N HIS A 169 -4.63 -4.28 13.47
CA HIS A 169 -4.42 -3.47 12.27
C HIS A 169 -5.40 -2.30 12.22
N GLY A 170 -4.95 -1.17 11.69
CA GLY A 170 -5.85 -0.11 11.32
C GLY A 170 -6.70 -0.52 10.12
N LEU A 171 -6.07 -0.80 8.99
CA LEU A 171 -6.69 -1.29 7.77
C LEU A 171 -5.94 -2.55 7.29
N ALA A 172 -6.67 -3.64 7.09
CA ALA A 172 -6.07 -4.89 6.64
C ALA A 172 -6.84 -5.52 5.48
N VAL A 173 -6.09 -6.09 4.53
CA VAL A 173 -6.61 -6.83 3.39
C VAL A 173 -5.94 -8.19 3.34
N PHE A 174 -6.72 -9.27 3.44
CA PHE A 174 -6.24 -10.64 3.44
C PHE A 174 -6.88 -11.44 2.31
N GLY A 175 -6.08 -11.76 1.29
CA GLY A 175 -6.49 -12.63 0.18
C GLY A 175 -6.38 -14.09 0.55
N THR A 176 -7.43 -14.67 1.15
CA THR A 176 -7.36 -15.97 1.85
C THR A 176 -7.79 -17.17 1.00
N ASN A 177 -7.92 -17.03 -0.31
CA ASN A 177 -8.23 -18.17 -1.18
C ASN A 177 -7.65 -18.02 -2.60
N ALA A 178 -7.73 -19.08 -3.39
CA ALA A 178 -7.13 -19.15 -4.73
C ALA A 178 -7.72 -18.16 -5.76
N THR A 179 -8.94 -17.64 -5.56
CA THR A 179 -9.54 -16.59 -6.41
C THR A 179 -8.91 -15.25 -6.11
N GLY A 180 -8.66 -14.96 -4.83
CA GLY A 180 -7.99 -13.75 -4.37
C GLY A 180 -8.84 -12.48 -4.43
N ILE A 181 -8.21 -11.38 -4.03
CA ILE A 181 -8.76 -10.03 -4.13
C ILE A 181 -8.09 -9.32 -5.29
N THR A 182 -8.89 -8.73 -6.19
CA THR A 182 -8.37 -8.07 -7.39
C THR A 182 -8.93 -6.67 -7.56
N ASP A 183 -8.18 -5.79 -8.21
CA ASP A 183 -8.63 -4.44 -8.55
C ASP A 183 -9.09 -3.65 -7.28
N LEU A 184 -8.23 -3.68 -6.26
CA LEU A 184 -8.45 -3.00 -4.98
C LEU A 184 -7.97 -1.55 -5.05
N LEU A 185 -8.75 -0.62 -4.52
CA LEU A 185 -8.34 0.77 -4.28
C LEU A 185 -8.40 1.09 -2.79
N VAL A 186 -7.27 1.54 -2.23
CA VAL A 186 -7.15 2.10 -0.87
C VAL A 186 -6.65 3.53 -1.01
N GLN A 187 -7.52 4.53 -0.82
CA GLN A 187 -7.18 5.91 -1.15
C GLN A 187 -7.61 6.92 -0.10
N GLY A 188 -6.74 7.87 0.21
CA GLY A 188 -7.07 9.04 1.04
C GLY A 188 -7.41 8.70 2.49
N ASN A 189 -7.04 7.50 2.97
CA ASN A 189 -7.31 7.13 4.35
C ASN A 189 -6.24 7.70 5.29
N GLU A 190 -6.64 8.06 6.50
CA GLU A 190 -5.77 8.43 7.62
C GLU A 190 -5.77 7.30 8.64
N VAL A 191 -4.59 6.67 8.89
CA VAL A 191 -4.44 5.51 9.79
C VAL A 191 -3.42 5.85 10.87
N TYR A 192 -3.85 6.01 12.13
CA TYR A 192 -2.98 6.59 13.13
C TYR A 192 -3.29 6.17 14.57
N GLN A 193 -2.29 6.30 15.45
CA GLN A 193 -2.40 6.05 16.90
C GLN A 193 -2.98 4.67 17.24
N ASN A 194 -2.62 3.66 16.43
CA ASN A 194 -2.97 2.27 16.69
C ASN A 194 -1.88 1.58 17.52
N VAL A 195 -2.25 0.56 18.29
CA VAL A 195 -1.34 -0.29 19.06
C VAL A 195 -1.38 -1.69 18.48
N LEU A 196 -0.35 -2.05 17.75
CA LEU A 196 -0.39 -3.08 16.73
C LEU A 196 0.24 -4.41 17.17
N GLN A 197 1.11 -4.41 18.20
CA GLN A 197 1.93 -5.57 18.59
C GLN A 197 2.78 -6.07 17.40
N SER A 198 2.69 -7.35 17.02
CA SER A 198 3.44 -7.92 15.89
C SER A 198 2.94 -7.51 14.51
N SER A 199 1.86 -6.72 14.41
CA SER A 199 1.18 -6.41 13.14
C SER A 199 1.39 -4.97 12.65
N GLU A 200 0.86 -4.65 11.48
CA GLU A 200 1.08 -3.42 10.71
C GLU A 200 -0.16 -2.51 10.71
N ALA A 201 0.04 -1.21 10.48
CA ALA A 201 -1.07 -0.25 10.47
C ALA A 201 -1.97 -0.38 9.24
N LEU A 202 -1.37 -0.50 8.04
CA LEU A 202 -2.04 -0.77 6.78
C LEU A 202 -1.35 -1.94 6.09
N VAL A 203 -2.03 -3.05 5.91
CA VAL A 203 -1.45 -4.28 5.35
C VAL A 203 -2.25 -4.87 4.20
N LEU A 204 -1.53 -5.36 3.20
CA LEU A 204 -2.04 -6.21 2.12
C LEU A 204 -1.29 -7.55 2.17
N ASN A 205 -1.95 -8.65 2.52
CA ASN A 205 -1.34 -9.97 2.72
C ASN A 205 -2.07 -11.08 1.97
N GLY A 206 -1.34 -12.02 1.41
CA GLY A 206 -1.87 -13.15 0.67
C GLY A 206 -2.26 -12.83 -0.77
N ASN A 207 -3.21 -13.56 -1.35
CA ASN A 207 -3.56 -13.50 -2.76
C ASN A 207 -4.27 -12.19 -3.15
N ILE A 208 -3.50 -11.14 -3.33
CA ILE A 208 -3.99 -9.82 -3.77
C ILE A 208 -3.30 -9.44 -5.07
N ASP A 209 -4.09 -9.18 -6.11
CA ASP A 209 -3.60 -8.89 -7.46
C ASP A 209 -4.23 -7.62 -8.02
N ARG A 210 -3.41 -6.72 -8.58
CA ARG A 210 -3.84 -5.43 -9.11
C ARG A 210 -4.49 -4.54 -8.07
N PHE A 211 -3.65 -3.86 -7.30
CA PHE A 211 -4.08 -2.91 -6.28
C PHE A 211 -3.50 -1.51 -6.49
N GLU A 212 -4.19 -0.53 -5.93
CA GLU A 212 -3.74 0.84 -5.83
C GLU A 212 -3.86 1.31 -4.38
N VAL A 213 -2.75 1.78 -3.80
CA VAL A 213 -2.68 2.40 -2.47
C VAL A 213 -2.22 3.85 -2.67
N LEU A 214 -3.16 4.80 -2.62
CA LEU A 214 -2.95 6.16 -3.09
C LEU A 214 -3.27 7.19 -2.01
N ASP A 215 -2.45 8.23 -1.89
CA ASP A 215 -2.75 9.43 -1.10
C ASP A 215 -3.11 9.16 0.39
N ASN A 216 -2.69 8.02 0.95
CA ASN A 216 -2.97 7.69 2.35
C ASN A 216 -1.96 8.36 3.29
N TYR A 217 -2.40 8.69 4.50
CA TYR A 217 -1.57 9.21 5.57
C TYR A 217 -1.55 8.22 6.74
N VAL A 218 -0.41 7.53 6.92
CA VAL A 218 -0.24 6.49 7.95
C VAL A 218 0.80 6.98 8.95
N HIS A 219 0.39 7.26 10.20
CA HIS A 219 1.28 7.94 11.12
C HIS A 219 1.06 7.62 12.60
N ASP A 220 2.10 7.85 13.38
CA ASP A 220 2.07 7.72 14.84
C ASP A 220 1.55 6.35 15.33
N ASN A 221 1.81 5.28 14.58
CA ASN A 221 1.52 3.91 14.99
C ASN A 221 2.74 3.30 15.69
N ASN A 222 2.51 2.30 16.54
CA ASN A 222 3.61 1.67 17.29
C ASN A 222 4.23 0.44 16.59
N ASN A 223 4.07 0.34 15.28
CA ASN A 223 4.77 -0.63 14.41
C ASN A 223 4.71 -0.14 12.96
N ILE A 224 5.03 -1.03 11.98
CA ILE A 224 5.12 -0.78 10.55
C ILE A 224 3.93 0.04 10.02
N GLY A 225 4.24 1.03 9.17
CA GLY A 225 3.23 1.88 8.55
C GLY A 225 2.41 1.16 7.49
N LEU A 226 3.04 0.83 6.36
CA LEU A 226 2.41 0.10 5.25
C LEU A 226 3.22 -1.15 4.93
N ASP A 227 2.55 -2.29 4.76
CA ASP A 227 3.20 -3.55 4.38
C ASP A 227 2.48 -4.29 3.25
N PHE A 228 3.29 -4.94 2.39
CA PHE A 228 2.85 -5.71 1.23
C PHE A 228 3.45 -7.10 1.29
N ILE A 229 2.69 -8.04 1.88
CA ILE A 229 3.19 -9.31 2.38
C ILE A 229 2.91 -10.44 1.39
N GLY A 230 3.75 -11.45 1.45
CA GLY A 230 3.59 -12.71 0.75
C GLY A 230 4.21 -13.89 1.45
N PHE A 231 3.64 -15.06 1.19
CA PHE A 231 4.10 -16.36 1.68
C PHE A 231 3.86 -16.63 3.18
N GLU A 232 3.00 -15.86 3.82
CA GLU A 232 2.53 -16.08 5.20
C GLU A 232 1.54 -17.25 5.32
N GLY A 233 1.17 -17.90 4.21
CA GLY A 233 0.20 -18.99 4.23
C GLY A 233 -1.25 -18.56 4.33
N GLU A 234 -1.56 -17.31 3.97
CA GLU A 234 -2.94 -16.80 3.96
C GLU A 234 -3.83 -17.55 2.95
N CYS A 235 -3.25 -18.05 1.87
CA CYS A 235 -3.96 -18.96 0.96
C CYS A 235 -3.06 -20.14 0.56
N ASP A 236 -3.66 -21.33 0.39
CA ASP A 236 -3.00 -22.48 -0.25
C ASP A 236 -3.02 -22.30 -1.78
N CYS A 237 -2.27 -21.29 -2.29
CA CYS A 237 -2.29 -20.90 -3.69
C CYS A 237 -0.88 -20.68 -4.29
N GLY A 238 0.15 -21.18 -3.63
CA GLY A 238 1.53 -21.20 -4.10
C GLY A 238 2.10 -19.80 -4.34
N ASP A 239 2.61 -19.52 -5.53
CA ASP A 239 3.22 -18.21 -5.85
C ASP A 239 2.22 -17.04 -5.90
N LYS A 240 0.92 -17.32 -5.80
CA LYS A 240 -0.10 -16.28 -5.68
C LYS A 240 -0.30 -15.78 -4.26
N ASP A 241 0.22 -16.49 -3.26
CA ASP A 241 0.13 -16.09 -1.86
C ASP A 241 1.05 -14.89 -1.59
N ARG A 242 0.74 -13.77 -2.22
CA ARG A 242 1.44 -12.48 -2.06
C ARG A 242 0.71 -11.31 -2.70
N ALA A 243 0.93 -10.11 -2.17
CA ALA A 243 0.53 -8.87 -2.82
C ALA A 243 1.37 -8.64 -4.08
N ARG A 244 0.68 -8.36 -5.22
CA ARG A 244 1.36 -8.20 -6.52
C ARG A 244 0.62 -7.28 -7.49
N ASN A 245 1.37 -6.80 -8.49
CA ASN A 245 0.88 -5.89 -9.53
C ASN A 245 0.25 -4.62 -8.94
N GLY A 246 0.99 -3.95 -8.04
CA GLY A 246 0.49 -2.83 -7.25
C GLY A 246 1.14 -1.49 -7.56
N ILE A 247 0.37 -0.43 -7.27
CA ILE A 247 0.85 0.95 -7.25
C ILE A 247 0.68 1.51 -5.85
N VAL A 248 1.75 2.04 -5.29
CA VAL A 248 1.81 2.74 -4.01
C VAL A 248 2.28 4.15 -4.28
N LYS A 249 1.36 5.13 -4.32
CA LYS A 249 1.68 6.46 -4.81
C LYS A 249 1.17 7.58 -3.91
N ASN A 250 1.99 8.62 -3.73
CA ASN A 250 1.69 9.83 -2.96
C ASN A 250 1.30 9.56 -1.49
N ASN A 251 1.65 8.41 -0.94
CA ASN A 251 1.35 8.13 0.48
C ASN A 251 2.40 8.80 1.37
N ARG A 252 2.00 9.05 2.61
CA ARG A 252 2.88 9.58 3.65
C ARG A 252 2.91 8.61 4.81
N ALA A 253 4.09 8.08 5.14
CA ALA A 253 4.36 7.28 6.33
C ALA A 253 5.19 8.10 7.32
N VAL A 254 4.66 8.43 8.49
CA VAL A 254 5.27 9.40 9.41
C VAL A 254 5.24 8.91 10.85
N ASN A 255 6.38 8.93 11.53
CA ASN A 255 6.49 8.61 12.96
C ASN A 255 5.98 7.22 13.37
N ASN A 256 6.01 6.23 12.50
CA ASN A 256 5.72 4.85 12.88
C ASN A 256 6.96 4.24 13.54
N SER A 257 6.85 3.67 14.74
CA SER A 257 8.01 3.20 15.50
C SER A 257 7.67 2.08 16.46
N SER A 258 8.43 1.00 16.39
CA SER A 258 8.28 -0.15 17.30
C SER A 258 8.94 0.04 18.67
N LYS A 259 9.67 1.12 18.92
CA LYS A 259 10.42 1.34 20.18
C LYS A 259 9.57 1.30 21.46
N THR A 260 8.29 1.64 21.38
CA THR A 260 7.36 1.58 22.51
C THR A 260 6.44 0.36 22.47
N ASN A 261 6.61 -0.48 21.48
CA ASN A 261 5.82 -1.69 21.30
C ASN A 261 6.42 -2.83 22.14
N PRO A 262 5.65 -3.45 23.06
CA PRO A 262 6.16 -4.54 23.91
C PRO A 262 6.75 -5.69 23.11
N TRP A 263 6.15 -6.04 21.97
CA TRP A 263 6.62 -7.13 21.12
C TRP A 263 8.10 -7.00 20.76
N TYR A 264 8.55 -5.81 20.42
CA TYR A 264 9.91 -5.53 19.95
C TYR A 264 10.90 -5.16 21.08
N MET A 265 10.50 -5.19 22.35
CA MET A 265 11.37 -5.00 23.51
C MET A 265 12.29 -3.75 23.43
N GLY A 266 11.78 -2.66 22.86
CA GLY A 266 12.52 -1.40 22.74
C GLY A 266 13.37 -1.27 21.46
N VAL A 267 13.35 -2.27 20.59
CA VAL A 267 14.04 -2.20 19.29
C VAL A 267 13.20 -1.37 18.30
N GLY A 268 13.85 -0.46 17.59
CA GLY A 268 13.26 0.33 16.51
C GLY A 268 13.48 -0.37 15.17
N SER A 269 12.43 -1.02 14.64
CA SER A 269 12.46 -1.76 13.37
C SER A 269 11.27 -1.47 12.46
N ALA A 270 10.36 -0.59 12.87
CA ALA A 270 9.16 -0.29 12.09
C ALA A 270 9.48 0.50 10.83
N ALA A 271 9.29 -0.11 9.67
CA ALA A 271 9.41 0.56 8.38
C ALA A 271 8.19 1.48 8.12
N GLY A 272 8.43 2.62 7.48
CA GLY A 272 7.34 3.42 6.90
C GLY A 272 6.62 2.65 5.81
N PHE A 273 7.40 2.01 4.92
CA PHE A 273 6.92 1.13 3.85
C PHE A 273 7.75 -0.15 3.84
N TYR A 274 7.10 -1.27 3.92
CA TYR A 274 7.73 -2.58 3.84
C TYR A 274 7.16 -3.39 2.67
N VAL A 275 8.00 -4.21 2.04
CA VAL A 275 7.57 -5.28 1.14
C VAL A 275 8.22 -6.57 1.61
N ASP A 276 7.43 -7.44 2.21
CA ASP A 276 7.84 -8.80 2.58
C ASP A 276 7.27 -9.82 1.59
N GLY A 277 8.06 -10.21 0.63
CA GLY A 277 7.67 -11.23 -0.35
C GLY A 277 6.73 -10.75 -1.48
N GLY A 278 6.34 -9.49 -1.51
CA GLY A 278 5.53 -8.92 -2.59
C GLY A 278 6.24 -8.88 -3.94
N ARG A 279 5.49 -8.65 -5.03
CA ARG A 279 6.04 -8.65 -6.39
C ARG A 279 5.36 -7.66 -7.34
N TYR A 280 6.13 -7.08 -8.28
CA TYR A 280 5.62 -6.12 -9.26
C TYR A 280 4.90 -4.94 -8.59
N ILE A 281 5.59 -4.23 -7.70
CA ILE A 281 5.03 -3.08 -6.99
C ILE A 281 5.85 -1.83 -7.33
N VAL A 282 5.17 -0.73 -7.62
CA VAL A 282 5.76 0.58 -7.90
C VAL A 282 5.46 1.53 -6.75
N PHE A 283 6.50 2.05 -6.11
CA PHE A 283 6.44 3.13 -5.12
C PHE A 283 6.86 4.44 -5.79
N ASP A 284 5.90 5.33 -6.04
CA ASP A 284 6.12 6.58 -6.78
C ASP A 284 5.60 7.79 -5.99
N GLY A 285 6.45 8.78 -5.76
CA GLY A 285 6.05 10.04 -5.12
C GLY A 285 5.64 9.94 -3.65
N ASN A 286 6.09 8.92 -2.91
CA ASN A 286 5.75 8.78 -1.49
C ASN A 286 6.72 9.56 -0.59
N THR A 287 6.28 9.84 0.62
CA THR A 287 7.09 10.45 1.67
C THR A 287 7.21 9.53 2.87
N SER A 288 8.45 9.24 3.31
CA SER A 288 8.76 8.49 4.51
C SER A 288 9.63 9.32 5.45
N THR A 289 9.14 9.62 6.66
CA THR A 289 9.89 10.43 7.62
C THR A 289 9.58 10.09 9.07
N GLY A 290 10.61 10.12 9.92
CA GLY A 290 10.44 9.89 11.36
C GLY A 290 10.02 8.47 11.73
N ASN A 291 9.97 7.51 10.80
CA ASN A 291 9.79 6.10 11.11
C ASN A 291 11.11 5.51 11.65
N ASP A 292 11.12 4.26 12.09
CA ASP A 292 12.41 3.66 12.42
C ASP A 292 13.20 3.41 11.14
N LEU A 293 12.66 2.69 10.17
CA LEU A 293 13.20 2.54 8.81
C LEU A 293 12.35 3.34 7.82
N GLY A 294 12.95 3.91 6.80
CA GLY A 294 12.19 4.63 5.76
C GLY A 294 11.43 3.67 4.86
N PHE A 295 12.16 2.80 4.18
CA PHE A 295 11.66 1.70 3.36
C PHE A 295 12.43 0.42 3.68
N GLU A 296 11.77 -0.72 3.48
CA GLU A 296 12.37 -2.04 3.57
C GLU A 296 11.88 -2.93 2.44
N PHE A 297 12.81 -3.58 1.73
CA PHE A 297 12.50 -4.58 0.69
C PHE A 297 13.22 -5.87 1.04
N ALA A 298 12.49 -6.79 1.68
CA ALA A 298 13.01 -8.05 2.16
C ALA A 298 12.03 -9.20 1.92
N SER A 299 12.37 -10.40 2.29
CA SER A 299 11.43 -11.49 2.46
C SER A 299 11.84 -12.29 3.68
N GLU A 300 10.91 -12.52 4.59
CA GLU A 300 11.14 -13.25 5.83
C GLU A 300 11.14 -14.77 5.63
N HIS A 301 10.68 -15.26 4.48
CA HIS A 301 10.52 -16.68 4.20
C HIS A 301 11.70 -17.27 3.42
N ALA A 302 12.36 -18.30 4.00
CA ALA A 302 13.45 -19.01 3.37
C ALA A 302 13.10 -19.51 1.96
N GLY A 303 13.98 -19.24 0.99
CA GLY A 303 13.78 -19.63 -0.41
C GLY A 303 12.78 -18.78 -1.20
N LYS A 304 12.15 -17.78 -0.57
CA LYS A 304 11.25 -16.79 -1.21
C LYS A 304 11.99 -15.50 -1.50
N ALA A 305 11.30 -14.56 -2.13
CA ALA A 305 11.87 -13.25 -2.45
C ALA A 305 10.80 -12.17 -2.59
N THR A 306 11.14 -10.98 -2.12
CA THR A 306 10.59 -9.73 -2.63
C THR A 306 11.23 -9.44 -3.97
N GLU A 307 10.46 -9.21 -5.02
CA GLU A 307 11.03 -9.10 -6.36
C GLU A 307 10.25 -8.18 -7.30
N ASP A 308 10.98 -7.65 -8.29
CA ASP A 308 10.40 -6.76 -9.30
C ASP A 308 9.75 -5.50 -8.67
N ILE A 309 10.49 -4.81 -7.80
CA ILE A 309 10.05 -3.57 -7.13
C ILE A 309 10.68 -2.37 -7.83
N VAL A 310 9.89 -1.32 -8.07
CA VAL A 310 10.39 0.00 -8.47
C VAL A 310 10.12 0.99 -7.35
N MET A 311 11.14 1.72 -6.94
CA MET A 311 11.07 2.83 -6.01
C MET A 311 11.59 4.08 -6.71
N SER A 312 10.70 5.03 -7.04
CA SER A 312 11.05 6.25 -7.77
C SER A 312 10.36 7.50 -7.22
N ASN A 313 11.02 8.64 -7.34
CA ASN A 313 10.48 9.96 -6.99
C ASN A 313 10.02 10.09 -5.53
N ASN A 314 10.63 9.35 -4.58
CA ASN A 314 10.23 9.41 -3.18
C ASN A 314 11.13 10.34 -2.37
N PHE A 315 10.57 11.01 -1.37
CA PHE A 315 11.29 11.68 -0.31
C PHE A 315 11.41 10.79 0.92
N VAL A 316 12.65 10.51 1.33
CA VAL A 316 12.98 9.63 2.47
C VAL A 316 13.90 10.39 3.40
N TYR A 317 13.39 10.88 4.51
CA TYR A 317 14.22 11.77 5.34
C TYR A 317 13.96 11.64 6.83
N LYS A 318 15.02 11.82 7.60
CA LYS A 318 14.99 11.86 9.07
C LYS A 318 14.33 10.62 9.71
N ASN A 319 14.38 9.47 9.05
CA ASN A 319 14.03 8.22 9.70
C ASN A 319 15.10 7.88 10.77
N ARG A 320 14.71 7.18 11.81
CA ARG A 320 15.52 7.05 13.03
C ARG A 320 16.73 6.17 12.87
N GLU A 321 16.63 5.11 12.05
CA GLU A 321 17.70 4.11 11.89
C GLU A 321 18.33 4.19 10.48
N VAL A 322 17.54 4.10 9.41
CA VAL A 322 18.04 4.09 8.02
C VAL A 322 16.97 4.57 7.04
N GLY A 323 17.38 5.02 5.85
CA GLY A 323 16.46 5.43 4.78
C GLY A 323 15.87 4.23 4.03
N LEU A 324 16.72 3.28 3.62
CA LEU A 324 16.29 2.08 2.88
C LEU A 324 17.13 0.87 3.28
N THR A 325 16.48 -0.22 3.64
CA THR A 325 17.08 -1.56 3.73
C THR A 325 16.66 -2.42 2.54
N VAL A 326 17.60 -3.20 2.01
CA VAL A 326 17.35 -4.13 0.91
C VAL A 326 17.98 -5.48 1.24
N GLY A 327 17.22 -6.57 1.09
CA GLY A 327 17.68 -7.93 1.39
C GLY A 327 17.10 -8.47 2.70
N GLY A 328 17.19 -9.77 2.91
CA GLY A 328 16.74 -10.41 4.15
C GLY A 328 17.58 -9.99 5.36
N TYR A 329 16.95 -9.79 6.49
CA TYR A 329 17.61 -9.39 7.74
C TYR A 329 18.61 -10.46 8.26
N ASP A 330 18.46 -11.71 7.84
CA ASP A 330 19.35 -12.84 8.16
C ASP A 330 19.68 -13.67 6.91
N ALA A 331 20.80 -14.40 6.95
CA ALA A 331 21.22 -15.26 5.85
C ALA A 331 20.30 -16.46 5.60
N SER A 332 19.47 -16.85 6.56
CA SER A 332 18.51 -17.96 6.46
C SER A 332 17.20 -17.57 5.80
N VAL A 333 16.78 -16.32 5.90
CA VAL A 333 15.51 -15.82 5.31
C VAL A 333 15.60 -15.62 3.79
N GLY A 334 14.60 -15.01 3.19
CA GLY A 334 14.48 -14.83 1.74
C GLY A 334 15.43 -13.81 1.13
N ALA A 335 15.15 -13.41 -0.09
CA ALA A 335 15.99 -12.52 -0.88
C ALA A 335 15.22 -11.26 -1.34
N ALA A 336 15.96 -10.22 -1.74
CA ALA A 336 15.45 -9.12 -2.54
C ALA A 336 16.04 -9.21 -3.96
N ARG A 337 15.18 -9.29 -4.99
CA ARG A 337 15.61 -9.49 -6.38
C ARG A 337 15.02 -8.46 -7.32
N ARG A 338 15.81 -7.94 -8.24
CA ARG A 338 15.37 -7.00 -9.26
C ARG A 338 14.64 -5.80 -8.63
N ILE A 339 15.30 -5.23 -7.61
CA ILE A 339 14.87 -4.01 -6.97
C ILE A 339 15.46 -2.83 -7.73
N HIS A 340 14.62 -1.93 -8.20
CA HIS A 340 15.01 -0.75 -8.97
C HIS A 340 14.76 0.51 -8.16
N VAL A 341 15.82 1.13 -7.66
CA VAL A 341 15.79 2.34 -6.84
C VAL A 341 16.38 3.49 -7.65
N HIS A 342 15.55 4.42 -8.08
CA HIS A 342 16.04 5.53 -8.91
C HIS A 342 15.22 6.81 -8.71
N ASN A 343 15.89 7.95 -8.88
CA ASN A 343 15.28 9.26 -8.73
C ASN A 343 14.59 9.45 -7.36
N ASN A 344 15.26 9.04 -6.27
CA ASN A 344 14.79 9.30 -4.92
C ASN A 344 15.74 10.26 -4.20
N SER A 345 15.21 11.06 -3.28
CA SER A 345 15.98 11.92 -2.42
C SER A 345 15.98 11.42 -0.98
N PHE A 346 17.16 11.02 -0.50
CA PHE A 346 17.40 10.58 0.87
C PHE A 346 18.11 11.69 1.64
N TYR A 347 17.64 11.97 2.88
CA TYR A 347 18.21 13.05 3.68
C TYR A 347 18.25 12.73 5.17
N LYS A 348 19.45 12.63 5.72
CA LYS A 348 19.69 12.51 7.17
C LYS A 348 18.90 11.38 7.86
N ASN A 349 18.78 10.24 7.22
CA ASN A 349 18.32 9.02 7.88
C ASN A 349 19.50 8.47 8.69
N LYS A 350 19.33 8.25 10.02
CA LYS A 350 20.51 8.23 10.87
C LYS A 350 20.47 7.24 11.98
N GLY A 351 20.58 6.37 12.38
CA GLY A 351 20.79 5.48 13.52
C GLY A 351 21.94 4.58 13.20
N TRP A 352 21.82 3.86 12.10
CA TRP A 352 22.88 3.02 11.57
C TRP A 352 23.92 3.80 10.77
N GLY A 353 23.75 5.12 10.63
CA GLY A 353 24.72 6.03 9.99
C GLY A 353 24.70 5.98 8.47
N THR A 354 23.69 5.37 7.84
CA THR A 354 23.60 5.21 6.39
C THR A 354 22.24 5.59 5.83
N GLU A 355 22.22 6.03 4.56
CA GLU A 355 20.98 6.27 3.83
C GLU A 355 20.41 5.00 3.21
N ILE A 356 21.27 4.07 2.79
CA ILE A 356 20.88 2.77 2.22
C ILE A 356 21.77 1.65 2.77
N VAL A 357 21.15 0.52 3.11
CA VAL A 357 21.80 -0.68 3.62
C VAL A 357 21.45 -1.91 2.78
N PHE A 358 22.48 -2.66 2.38
CA PHE A 358 22.31 -4.02 1.91
C PHE A 358 22.43 -4.97 3.10
N GLN A 359 21.37 -5.72 3.35
CA GLN A 359 21.34 -6.86 4.25
C GLN A 359 21.77 -8.14 3.49
N HIS A 360 21.06 -9.27 3.55
CA HIS A 360 21.47 -10.48 2.83
C HIS A 360 20.76 -10.66 1.49
N LYS A 361 21.43 -11.26 0.50
CA LYS A 361 20.84 -11.74 -0.77
C LYS A 361 20.16 -10.65 -1.60
N VAL A 362 20.83 -9.52 -1.82
CA VAL A 362 20.41 -8.51 -2.82
C VAL A 362 20.90 -8.96 -4.20
N ILE A 363 19.98 -9.21 -5.13
CA ILE A 363 20.27 -9.90 -6.39
C ILE A 363 19.71 -9.11 -7.59
N ASP A 364 20.50 -8.95 -8.66
CA ASP A 364 20.12 -8.36 -9.95
C ASP A 364 19.43 -6.99 -9.84
N SER A 365 19.77 -6.20 -8.82
CA SER A 365 19.12 -4.93 -8.49
C SER A 365 19.87 -3.73 -9.07
N ARG A 366 19.18 -2.59 -9.22
CA ARG A 366 19.71 -1.38 -9.87
C ARG A 366 19.45 -0.14 -9.04
N PHE A 367 20.47 0.71 -8.91
CA PHE A 367 20.46 1.91 -8.09
C PHE A 367 21.06 3.07 -8.88
N SER A 368 20.22 4.03 -9.31
CA SER A 368 20.70 5.13 -10.15
C SER A 368 19.87 6.40 -9.98
N ASN A 369 20.45 7.53 -10.32
CA ASN A 369 19.80 8.84 -10.26
C ASN A 369 19.28 9.24 -8.87
N ASN A 370 19.76 8.64 -7.79
CA ASN A 370 19.36 9.02 -6.43
C ASN A 370 20.28 10.08 -5.86
N VAL A 371 19.74 10.85 -4.91
CA VAL A 371 20.50 11.70 -4.02
C VAL A 371 20.54 11.06 -2.63
N PHE A 372 21.74 10.81 -2.10
CA PHE A 372 21.96 10.31 -0.75
C PHE A 372 22.74 11.36 0.06
N PHE A 373 22.06 12.00 1.01
CA PHE A 373 22.65 13.00 1.89
C PHE A 373 22.66 12.51 3.35
N GLY A 374 23.71 11.85 3.74
CA GLY A 374 23.90 11.30 5.08
C GLY A 374 24.55 12.26 6.07
N THR A 375 24.46 11.93 7.34
CA THR A 375 25.11 12.67 8.43
C THR A 375 25.90 11.78 9.39
N GLY A 376 25.91 10.48 9.14
CA GLY A 376 26.58 9.52 10.00
C GLY A 376 28.12 9.66 9.96
N PRO A 377 28.80 9.56 11.10
CA PRO A 377 30.25 9.82 11.16
C PRO A 377 31.12 8.66 10.69
N ALA A 378 30.62 7.43 10.65
CA ALA A 378 31.49 6.25 10.59
C ALA A 378 31.37 5.42 9.31
N THR A 379 30.18 5.26 8.74
CA THR A 379 29.92 4.24 7.71
C THR A 379 29.56 4.81 6.34
N GLY A 380 29.35 6.12 6.24
CA GLY A 380 28.97 6.77 4.99
C GLY A 380 27.51 6.56 4.62
N ASN A 381 27.17 6.87 3.38
CA ASN A 381 25.78 6.83 2.89
C ASN A 381 25.31 5.43 2.47
N TYR A 382 26.24 4.48 2.38
CA TYR A 382 26.00 3.09 1.97
C TYR A 382 26.60 2.11 2.97
N GLY A 383 25.78 1.18 3.45
CA GLY A 383 26.18 0.07 4.30
C GLY A 383 26.00 -1.27 3.57
N ASN A 384 26.93 -2.19 3.78
CA ASN A 384 26.83 -3.57 3.31
C ASN A 384 27.15 -4.48 4.48
N TYR A 385 26.13 -4.98 5.14
CA TYR A 385 26.24 -5.78 6.36
C TYR A 385 26.00 -7.28 6.14
N GLY A 386 25.47 -7.64 4.97
CA GLY A 386 25.09 -9.00 4.64
C GLY A 386 26.02 -9.67 3.62
N SER A 387 25.54 -10.79 3.09
CA SER A 387 26.25 -11.60 2.08
C SER A 387 25.28 -12.18 1.05
N GLY A 388 25.81 -12.84 0.01
CA GLY A 388 24.99 -13.47 -1.03
C GLY A 388 24.50 -12.48 -2.09
N HIS A 389 25.15 -11.32 -2.24
CA HIS A 389 24.83 -10.34 -3.27
C HIS A 389 25.39 -10.76 -4.62
N SER A 390 24.62 -10.55 -5.69
CA SER A 390 25.06 -10.80 -7.06
C SER A 390 24.30 -9.96 -8.09
N GLY A 391 24.94 -9.65 -9.22
CA GLY A 391 24.30 -9.01 -10.37
C GLY A 391 23.84 -7.56 -10.16
N ASN A 392 24.18 -6.93 -9.04
CA ASN A 392 23.75 -5.57 -8.73
C ASN A 392 24.52 -4.52 -9.53
N VAL A 393 23.81 -3.51 -10.02
CA VAL A 393 24.36 -2.44 -10.85
C VAL A 393 24.06 -1.10 -10.23
N TRP A 394 25.11 -0.31 -10.06
CA TRP A 394 25.03 1.08 -9.61
C TRP A 394 25.34 2.02 -10.77
N GLY A 395 24.39 2.88 -11.11
CA GLY A 395 24.57 3.97 -12.07
C GLY A 395 25.11 5.24 -11.41
N THR A 396 24.77 6.39 -12.00
CA THR A 396 25.11 7.70 -11.44
C THR A 396 24.23 8.00 -10.24
N ASN A 397 24.82 8.36 -9.11
CA ASN A 397 24.11 8.83 -7.91
C ASN A 397 24.89 10.00 -7.30
N LEU A 398 24.18 10.91 -6.63
CA LEU A 398 24.80 11.98 -5.84
C LEU A 398 24.95 11.50 -4.39
N TRP A 399 26.14 11.69 -3.85
CA TRP A 399 26.52 11.33 -2.49
C TRP A 399 27.06 12.54 -1.76
N TRP A 400 26.46 12.91 -0.64
CA TRP A 400 26.89 14.05 0.16
C TRP A 400 26.73 13.80 1.66
N GLY A 401 27.43 14.65 2.45
CA GLY A 401 27.47 14.52 3.90
C GLY A 401 28.70 13.78 4.35
N THR A 402 28.62 13.02 5.43
CA THR A 402 29.77 12.34 6.02
C THR A 402 30.31 11.22 5.16
N ASN A 403 31.65 11.19 5.01
CA ASN A 403 32.45 10.12 4.40
C ASN A 403 32.27 9.84 2.89
N ALA A 404 32.01 10.88 2.10
CA ALA A 404 32.29 10.76 0.68
C ALA A 404 33.78 10.39 0.37
N SER A 405 34.67 10.45 1.36
CA SER A 405 36.11 10.18 1.19
C SER A 405 36.59 8.83 1.76
N GLY A 406 35.82 8.11 2.55
CA GLY A 406 36.33 7.01 3.36
C GLY A 406 35.84 5.61 3.03
N GLY A 407 34.80 5.43 2.23
CA GLY A 407 34.27 4.12 1.84
C GLY A 407 34.24 3.97 0.32
N SER A 408 34.26 2.74 -0.19
CA SER A 408 34.01 2.46 -1.60
C SER A 408 32.51 2.65 -1.90
N LEU A 409 32.10 3.90 -2.07
CA LEU A 409 30.75 4.20 -2.59
C LEU A 409 30.62 3.59 -3.99
N PRO A 410 29.52 2.87 -4.28
CA PRO A 410 29.37 2.17 -5.54
C PRO A 410 28.97 3.09 -6.70
N GLY A 411 29.29 2.69 -7.91
CA GLY A 411 28.84 3.30 -9.16
C GLY A 411 29.54 4.61 -9.56
N VAL A 412 28.92 5.32 -10.48
CA VAL A 412 29.35 6.68 -10.89
C VAL A 412 28.86 7.69 -9.85
N ARG A 413 29.75 8.57 -9.41
CA ARG A 413 29.53 9.39 -8.22
C ARG A 413 29.60 10.88 -8.54
N VAL A 414 28.53 11.61 -8.17
CA VAL A 414 28.57 13.06 -8.00
C VAL A 414 28.81 13.33 -6.51
N LEU A 415 29.95 13.88 -6.15
CA LEU A 415 30.34 14.14 -4.76
C LEU A 415 30.19 15.64 -4.48
N ALA A 416 28.95 16.09 -4.23
CA ALA A 416 28.64 17.50 -4.04
C ALA A 416 27.41 17.70 -3.17
N ASP A 417 27.25 18.86 -2.54
CA ASP A 417 26.05 19.26 -1.84
C ASP A 417 24.88 19.37 -2.83
N PRO A 418 23.79 18.59 -2.68
CA PRO A 418 22.64 18.66 -3.58
C PRO A 418 21.91 19.99 -3.54
N ARG A 419 22.20 20.85 -2.56
CA ARG A 419 21.59 22.18 -2.39
C ARG A 419 20.06 22.11 -2.39
N PHE A 420 19.52 21.33 -1.48
CA PHE A 420 18.08 21.30 -1.23
C PHE A 420 17.57 22.64 -0.70
N ILE A 421 16.32 23.02 -0.99
CA ILE A 421 15.74 24.33 -0.62
C ILE A 421 15.62 24.49 0.90
N ALA A 422 14.98 23.55 1.58
CA ALA A 422 14.77 23.58 3.04
C ALA A 422 14.67 22.15 3.60
N PRO A 423 15.78 21.38 3.56
CA PRO A 423 15.73 19.94 3.81
C PRO A 423 15.36 19.61 5.27
N ASP A 424 15.72 20.47 6.22
CA ASP A 424 15.36 20.24 7.62
C ASP A 424 13.85 20.38 7.89
N SER A 425 13.13 21.03 7.00
CA SER A 425 11.66 21.12 7.00
C SER A 425 10.99 20.14 6.04
N GLY A 426 11.76 19.21 5.43
CA GLY A 426 11.25 18.20 4.50
C GLY A 426 11.10 18.68 3.05
N ASN A 427 11.56 19.89 2.71
CA ASN A 427 11.59 20.36 1.33
C ASN A 427 12.94 19.97 0.70
N LEU A 428 12.95 18.81 0.02
CA LEU A 428 14.11 18.28 -0.69
C LEU A 428 14.14 18.66 -2.17
N ASN A 429 13.43 19.70 -2.56
CA ASN A 429 13.50 20.25 -3.92
C ASN A 429 14.85 20.93 -4.14
N LEU A 430 15.32 20.92 -5.39
CA LEU A 430 16.62 21.44 -5.78
C LEU A 430 16.61 22.98 -5.90
N GLN A 431 17.70 23.62 -5.49
CA GLN A 431 17.94 25.03 -5.83
C GLN A 431 18.51 25.14 -7.25
N ALA A 432 18.34 26.28 -7.90
CA ALA A 432 18.81 26.56 -9.27
C ALA A 432 20.30 26.30 -9.52
N THR A 433 21.09 26.20 -8.47
CA THR A 433 22.56 25.97 -8.55
C THR A 433 22.95 24.59 -8.10
N SER A 434 21.97 23.66 -8.01
CA SER A 434 22.22 22.28 -7.58
C SER A 434 23.09 21.53 -8.58
N PRO A 435 24.13 20.80 -8.14
CA PRO A 435 24.93 19.93 -9.00
C PRO A 435 24.18 18.64 -9.39
N ALA A 436 22.95 18.47 -8.93
CA ALA A 436 22.08 17.34 -9.30
C ALA A 436 21.32 17.57 -10.61
N ILE A 437 21.30 18.82 -11.10
CA ILE A 437 20.54 19.23 -12.29
C ILE A 437 21.24 18.73 -13.56
N ASP A 438 20.46 18.13 -14.50
CA ASP A 438 20.87 17.70 -15.83
C ASP A 438 22.04 16.68 -15.89
N VAL A 439 22.21 15.83 -14.87
CA VAL A 439 23.32 14.87 -14.79
C VAL A 439 22.92 13.41 -14.65
N GLY A 440 21.63 13.12 -14.61
CA GLY A 440 21.10 11.78 -14.49
C GLY A 440 21.04 11.02 -15.83
N ALA A 441 20.81 9.72 -15.77
CA ALA A 441 20.54 8.89 -16.94
C ALA A 441 19.06 8.96 -17.31
N THR A 442 18.73 9.42 -18.51
CA THR A 442 17.35 9.56 -18.99
C THR A 442 16.63 8.23 -19.21
N SER A 443 17.35 7.12 -19.30
CA SER A 443 16.77 5.77 -19.34
C SER A 443 17.39 4.90 -18.27
N VAL A 444 16.56 4.32 -17.42
CA VAL A 444 16.97 3.27 -16.49
C VAL A 444 16.62 1.93 -17.11
N ALA A 445 17.64 1.13 -17.48
CA ALA A 445 17.41 -0.20 -18.01
C ALA A 445 16.87 -1.11 -16.92
N LEU A 446 15.62 -1.56 -17.06
CA LEU A 446 15.08 -2.63 -16.23
C LEU A 446 15.66 -3.98 -16.68
N THR A 447 15.98 -4.85 -15.73
CA THR A 447 16.22 -6.25 -16.01
C THR A 447 14.88 -6.92 -16.30
N THR A 448 14.69 -7.48 -17.51
CA THR A 448 13.60 -8.38 -17.93
C THR A 448 12.24 -8.25 -17.22
N TRP A 449 11.79 -7.03 -16.95
CA TRP A 449 10.50 -6.82 -16.33
C TRP A 449 9.39 -6.67 -17.36
N THR A 450 8.57 -7.69 -17.52
CA THR A 450 7.30 -7.62 -18.25
C THR A 450 6.16 -7.69 -17.23
N SER A 451 5.77 -6.57 -16.66
CA SER A 451 4.64 -6.51 -15.76
C SER A 451 3.38 -6.05 -16.51
N PRO A 452 2.20 -6.64 -16.22
CA PRO A 452 0.93 -6.12 -16.71
C PRO A 452 0.65 -4.68 -16.22
N LEU A 453 1.41 -4.18 -15.23
CA LEU A 453 1.35 -2.79 -14.77
C LEU A 453 1.51 -1.77 -15.90
N TRP A 454 2.39 -2.03 -16.87
CA TRP A 454 2.76 -1.06 -17.90
C TRP A 454 1.67 -0.82 -18.96
N SER A 455 0.71 -1.72 -19.10
CA SER A 455 -0.37 -1.62 -20.08
C SER A 455 -1.71 -1.23 -19.48
N ARG A 456 -1.76 -0.96 -18.17
CA ARG A 456 -3.00 -0.73 -17.45
C ARG A 456 -3.26 0.75 -17.19
N SER A 457 -4.53 1.17 -17.28
CA SER A 457 -4.99 2.45 -16.74
C SER A 457 -5.28 2.31 -15.25
N TYR A 458 -4.75 3.22 -14.46
CA TYR A 458 -4.94 3.29 -13.02
C TYR A 458 -5.62 4.61 -12.62
N ALA A 459 -6.25 4.63 -11.45
CA ALA A 459 -6.81 5.86 -10.88
C ALA A 459 -5.72 6.92 -10.65
N GLY A 460 -4.50 6.49 -10.32
CA GLY A 460 -3.31 7.34 -10.18
C GLY A 460 -2.65 7.79 -11.48
N GLY A 461 -3.21 7.44 -12.66
CA GLY A 461 -2.69 7.85 -13.96
C GLY A 461 -1.71 6.85 -14.61
N ALA A 462 -0.93 7.32 -15.58
CA ALA A 462 0.05 6.49 -16.29
C ALA A 462 1.26 6.16 -15.42
N ILE A 463 1.86 4.99 -15.68
CA ILE A 463 3.10 4.56 -15.04
C ILE A 463 4.20 4.49 -16.08
N ALA A 464 5.35 5.02 -15.74
CA ALA A 464 6.59 4.81 -16.46
C ALA A 464 7.68 4.42 -15.46
N VAL A 465 8.75 3.78 -15.94
CA VAL A 465 9.85 3.32 -15.07
C VAL A 465 10.47 4.47 -14.27
N ASN A 466 10.67 5.62 -14.91
CA ASN A 466 11.24 6.82 -14.26
C ASN A 466 10.16 7.68 -13.58
N GLY A 467 8.88 7.24 -13.58
CA GLY A 467 7.76 8.11 -13.28
C GLY A 467 7.34 8.94 -14.52
N VAL A 468 6.10 9.40 -14.54
CA VAL A 468 5.59 10.35 -15.55
C VAL A 468 5.84 11.78 -15.09
N THR A 469 5.72 11.97 -13.79
CA THR A 469 5.97 13.23 -13.11
C THR A 469 6.98 13.01 -11.99
N ASP A 470 7.64 14.08 -11.59
CA ASP A 470 8.41 14.14 -10.36
C ASP A 470 7.51 14.17 -9.11
N ILE A 471 8.09 14.29 -7.93
CA ILE A 471 7.34 14.35 -6.66
C ILE A 471 6.42 15.57 -6.54
N ASN A 472 6.67 16.63 -7.28
CA ASN A 472 5.90 17.87 -7.29
C ASN A 472 4.79 17.87 -8.36
N GLY A 473 4.73 16.82 -9.20
CA GLY A 473 3.79 16.73 -10.31
C GLY A 473 4.25 17.41 -11.60
N GLN A 474 5.53 17.83 -11.68
CA GLN A 474 6.17 18.35 -12.87
C GLN A 474 6.52 17.20 -13.83
N ALA A 475 6.77 17.48 -15.12
CA ALA A 475 7.28 16.46 -16.03
C ALA A 475 8.58 15.86 -15.49
N ARG A 476 8.70 14.52 -15.43
CA ARG A 476 9.89 13.86 -14.85
C ARG A 476 11.19 14.14 -15.61
N ILE A 477 11.09 14.46 -16.87
CA ILE A 477 12.26 14.75 -17.72
C ILE A 477 12.04 16.07 -18.43
N GLU A 478 12.87 17.05 -18.09
CA GLU A 478 12.97 18.32 -18.80
C GLU A 478 14.43 18.53 -19.25
N GLY A 479 14.74 18.11 -20.47
CA GLY A 479 16.13 18.06 -20.95
C GLY A 479 16.81 16.74 -20.58
N THR A 480 17.85 16.80 -19.78
CA THR A 480 18.50 15.64 -19.15
C THR A 480 17.92 15.50 -17.75
N ILE A 481 17.49 14.30 -17.37
CA ILE A 481 16.87 14.04 -16.08
C ILE A 481 17.77 14.43 -14.90
N ASP A 482 17.20 14.99 -13.86
CA ASP A 482 17.90 15.34 -12.64
C ASP A 482 18.16 14.12 -11.74
N LEU A 483 19.15 14.22 -10.85
CA LEU A 483 19.31 13.29 -9.74
C LEU A 483 18.37 13.69 -8.58
N GLY A 484 17.74 12.68 -7.99
CA GLY A 484 16.76 12.90 -6.92
C GLY A 484 15.32 12.86 -7.40
N ALA A 485 14.40 13.14 -6.48
CA ALA A 485 12.96 13.03 -6.69
C ALA A 485 12.34 14.31 -7.32
N ASP A 486 13.05 15.41 -7.33
CA ASP A 486 12.67 16.69 -7.92
C ASP A 486 13.30 16.83 -9.31
N GLU A 487 12.56 17.35 -10.26
CA GLU A 487 13.06 17.81 -11.56
C GLU A 487 13.01 19.34 -11.56
N TYR A 488 14.18 19.98 -11.59
CA TYR A 488 14.27 21.43 -11.55
C TYR A 488 13.89 22.06 -12.89
N GLY A 489 12.95 22.96 -12.92
CA GLY A 489 12.70 23.75 -14.15
C GLY A 489 11.27 24.22 -14.37
N SER A 490 10.29 23.39 -14.36
CA SER A 490 8.91 23.81 -14.67
C SER A 490 8.10 24.14 -13.41
N ALA A 491 7.11 25.02 -13.53
CA ALA A 491 6.20 25.30 -12.43
C ALA A 491 5.34 24.06 -12.11
N PRO A 492 5.07 23.75 -10.83
CA PRO A 492 4.22 22.62 -10.47
C PRO A 492 2.88 22.67 -11.18
N ALA A 493 2.41 21.54 -11.70
CA ALA A 493 1.04 21.43 -12.16
C ALA A 493 0.10 21.77 -10.99
N ALA A 494 -0.83 22.70 -11.19
CA ALA A 494 -1.79 23.05 -10.15
C ALA A 494 -2.50 21.78 -9.67
N LYS A 495 -2.39 21.46 -8.39
CA LYS A 495 -3.13 20.33 -7.80
C LYS A 495 -4.61 20.62 -7.98
N LYS A 496 -5.29 19.78 -8.76
CA LYS A 496 -6.75 19.82 -8.96
C LYS A 496 -7.50 19.29 -7.75
#